data_a1e5f153476b4e77ffff9ecabc00d9b5
#
_entry.id   a1e5f153476b4e77ffff9ecabc00d9b5
#
_cell.length_a   1.000
_cell.length_b   1.000
_cell.length_c   1.000
_cell.angle_alpha   90.00
_cell.angle_beta   90.00
_cell.angle_gamma   90.00
#
_symmetry.space_group_name_H-M   'P 1'
#
loop_
_entity.id
_entity.type
_entity.pdbx_description
1 polymer ?
#
loop_
_entity_poly.entity_id
_entity_poly.type
_entity_poly.pdbx_seq_one_letter_code
_entity_poly.pdbx_strand_id
1 'polypeptide(L)'
;MRFILACLCFFVPVASFADDLEVDVELFLAVDVSRSMSPAELEIQRRGYAEALTSGQVMQAIESGLLRRIAITYVEWAGEYSQRVIVPWTLLQTPQEAQAIAHQITARFDEGLRRTSISGALIYAAGDFEGNGFSGLRRVIDISGDGPNNQGRPVERARDAALGQGFVINGLPLMTQDALSELWGIPDLDSYYRNCVIGGPGAFVIPVLAWDQFAAAVKRKLVLEIAGLEPRLIQAQFTPAEPYDCLIGEKMWEQNRAYFDIP
;
A
#
# COMPACT_ATOMS: atom_id res chain seq x y z
N MET A 1 13.30 28.28 -70.13
CA MET A 1 12.38 27.89 -69.03
C MET A 1 13.15 27.02 -68.04
N ARG A 2 13.50 27.57 -66.89
CA ARG A 2 14.19 26.83 -65.80
C ARG A 2 13.16 26.43 -64.74
N PHE A 3 12.89 25.14 -64.61
CA PHE A 3 12.04 24.59 -63.55
C PHE A 3 12.87 24.49 -62.25
N ILE A 4 12.49 25.23 -61.20
CA ILE A 4 13.01 25.10 -59.86
C ILE A 4 12.17 24.04 -59.16
N LEU A 5 12.77 22.88 -58.88
CA LEU A 5 12.16 21.80 -58.09
C LEU A 5 12.30 22.16 -56.62
N ALA A 6 11.23 22.59 -55.95
CA ALA A 6 11.21 22.85 -54.54
C ALA A 6 11.07 21.51 -53.78
N CYS A 7 12.12 21.09 -53.06
CA CYS A 7 12.11 19.91 -52.23
C CYS A 7 11.44 20.29 -50.90
N LEU A 8 10.22 19.80 -50.67
CA LEU A 8 9.48 19.98 -49.42
C LEU A 8 9.97 18.93 -48.42
N CYS A 9 10.86 19.31 -47.48
CA CYS A 9 11.25 18.44 -46.40
C CYS A 9 10.12 18.37 -45.36
N PHE A 10 9.42 17.24 -45.31
CA PHE A 10 8.49 16.92 -44.20
C PHE A 10 9.30 16.64 -42.93
N PHE A 11 9.27 17.55 -41.97
CA PHE A 11 9.72 17.31 -40.60
C PHE A 11 8.64 16.46 -39.93
N VAL A 12 8.89 15.16 -39.74
CA VAL A 12 8.09 14.31 -38.85
C VAL A 12 8.62 14.53 -37.44
N PRO A 13 7.83 15.05 -36.50
CA PRO A 13 8.28 15.14 -35.13
C PRO A 13 8.46 13.72 -34.58
N VAL A 14 9.68 13.35 -34.23
CA VAL A 14 9.97 12.14 -33.47
C VAL A 14 9.49 12.43 -32.04
N ALA A 15 8.40 11.82 -31.62
CA ALA A 15 7.99 11.81 -30.23
C ALA A 15 9.09 11.08 -29.44
N SER A 16 9.90 11.81 -28.70
CA SER A 16 10.83 11.25 -27.73
C SER A 16 9.97 10.74 -26.57
N PHE A 17 9.75 9.45 -26.48
CA PHE A 17 9.28 8.83 -25.24
C PHE A 17 10.47 8.95 -24.26
N ALA A 18 10.28 9.70 -23.19
CA ALA A 18 11.22 9.65 -22.09
C ALA A 18 11.16 8.24 -21.52
N ASP A 19 12.28 7.56 -21.43
CA ASP A 19 12.37 6.27 -20.75
C ASP A 19 12.00 6.47 -19.26
N ASP A 20 11.26 5.52 -18.68
CA ASP A 20 10.92 5.54 -17.27
C ASP A 20 12.20 5.55 -16.41
N LEU A 21 12.19 6.30 -15.31
CA LEU A 21 13.33 6.41 -14.42
C LEU A 21 13.49 5.12 -13.62
N GLU A 22 14.62 4.43 -13.80
CA GLU A 22 14.92 3.22 -13.02
C GLU A 22 15.09 3.54 -11.54
N VAL A 23 14.48 2.72 -10.67
CA VAL A 23 14.55 2.81 -9.21
C VAL A 23 14.69 1.42 -8.58
N ASP A 24 15.25 1.33 -7.35
CA ASP A 24 15.38 0.05 -6.66
C ASP A 24 14.02 -0.58 -6.33
N VAL A 25 13.08 0.27 -5.95
CA VAL A 25 11.71 -0.15 -5.57
C VAL A 25 10.71 0.91 -6.02
N GLU A 26 9.63 0.48 -6.65
CA GLU A 26 8.38 1.23 -6.66
C GLU A 26 7.54 0.75 -5.48
N LEU A 27 7.25 1.64 -4.52
CA LEU A 27 6.54 1.35 -3.28
C LEU A 27 5.20 2.07 -3.23
N PHE A 28 4.12 1.32 -3.32
CA PHE A 28 2.77 1.82 -3.17
C PHE A 28 2.31 1.64 -1.72
N LEU A 29 2.13 2.74 -0.99
CA LEU A 29 1.58 2.75 0.37
C LEU A 29 0.06 2.88 0.29
N ALA A 30 -0.65 1.78 0.49
CA ALA A 30 -2.11 1.73 0.57
C ALA A 30 -2.53 1.79 2.03
N VAL A 31 -3.08 2.91 2.46
CA VAL A 31 -3.36 3.22 3.87
C VAL A 31 -4.85 3.30 4.10
N ASP A 32 -5.38 2.43 4.95
CA ASP A 32 -6.80 2.39 5.31
C ASP A 32 -7.20 3.65 6.10
N VAL A 33 -8.30 4.25 5.66
CA VAL A 33 -8.95 5.37 6.35
C VAL A 33 -10.44 5.06 6.53
N SER A 34 -10.79 3.81 6.74
CA SER A 34 -12.17 3.39 7.00
C SER A 34 -12.68 3.93 8.33
N ARG A 35 -14.00 4.07 8.47
CA ARG A 35 -14.66 4.68 9.64
C ARG A 35 -14.57 3.86 10.93
N SER A 36 -13.96 2.69 10.92
CA SER A 36 -13.59 1.95 12.12
C SER A 36 -12.53 2.69 12.94
N MET A 37 -11.72 3.53 12.29
CA MET A 37 -10.73 4.37 12.96
C MET A 37 -11.29 5.76 13.30
N SER A 38 -10.96 6.24 14.51
CA SER A 38 -11.26 7.60 14.96
C SER A 38 -10.38 8.65 14.23
N PRO A 39 -10.78 9.93 14.20
CA PRO A 39 -9.94 11.01 13.64
C PRO A 39 -8.56 11.10 14.30
N ALA A 40 -8.45 10.82 15.60
CA ALA A 40 -7.17 10.84 16.32
C ALA A 40 -6.24 9.71 15.84
N GLU A 41 -6.77 8.53 15.57
CA GLU A 41 -6.01 7.38 15.06
C GLU A 41 -5.55 7.61 13.61
N LEU A 42 -6.40 8.19 12.77
CA LEU A 42 -6.02 8.62 11.42
C LEU A 42 -4.88 9.65 11.45
N GLU A 43 -4.88 10.57 12.42
CA GLU A 43 -3.78 11.53 12.63
C GLU A 43 -2.50 10.82 13.07
N ILE A 44 -2.57 9.88 14.03
CA ILE A 44 -1.41 9.07 14.47
C ILE A 44 -0.83 8.31 13.29
N GLN A 45 -1.69 7.73 12.45
CA GLN A 45 -1.28 6.98 11.26
C GLN A 45 -0.48 7.85 10.29
N ARG A 46 -1.00 9.01 9.88
CA ARG A 46 -0.30 9.93 8.98
C ARG A 46 1.01 10.44 9.55
N ARG A 47 1.02 10.82 10.84
CA ARG A 47 2.25 11.26 11.54
C ARG A 47 3.28 10.14 11.63
N GLY A 48 2.83 8.90 11.89
CA GLY A 48 3.71 7.74 11.95
C GLY A 48 4.40 7.42 10.62
N TYR A 49 3.67 7.51 9.51
CA TYR A 49 4.28 7.37 8.17
C TYR A 49 5.27 8.51 7.88
N ALA A 50 4.92 9.76 8.19
CA ALA A 50 5.79 10.92 8.00
C ALA A 50 7.10 10.80 8.81
N GLU A 51 7.00 10.40 10.08
CA GLU A 51 8.15 10.15 10.96
C GLU A 51 9.02 9.00 10.43
N ALA A 52 8.40 7.91 10.01
CA ALA A 52 9.12 6.75 9.50
C ALA A 52 9.91 7.10 8.22
N LEU A 53 9.28 7.77 7.27
CA LEU A 53 9.89 8.18 5.99
C LEU A 53 11.08 9.11 6.19
N THR A 54 11.02 10.02 7.16
CA THR A 54 12.11 10.98 7.45
C THR A 54 13.20 10.42 8.36
N SER A 55 13.07 9.16 8.81
CA SER A 55 14.04 8.53 9.70
C SER A 55 15.37 8.23 9.01
N GLY A 56 16.48 8.37 9.74
CA GLY A 56 17.81 8.01 9.21
C GLY A 56 17.92 6.54 8.80
N GLN A 57 17.14 5.63 9.40
CA GLN A 57 17.14 4.20 9.04
C GLN A 57 16.52 3.95 7.66
N VAL A 58 15.43 4.63 7.33
CA VAL A 58 14.80 4.55 5.99
C VAL A 58 15.73 5.16 4.95
N MET A 59 16.32 6.33 5.21
CA MET A 59 17.29 6.94 4.30
C MET A 59 18.52 6.05 4.09
N GLN A 60 19.05 5.42 5.14
CA GLN A 60 20.14 4.47 5.01
C GLN A 60 19.77 3.24 4.20
N ALA A 61 18.53 2.73 4.32
CA ALA A 61 18.03 1.63 3.50
C ALA A 61 18.01 2.00 2.01
N ILE A 62 17.56 3.22 1.67
CA ILE A 62 17.58 3.74 0.30
C ILE A 62 19.01 3.88 -0.21
N GLU A 63 19.91 4.49 0.57
CA GLU A 63 21.32 4.69 0.21
C GLU A 63 22.08 3.38 0.00
N SER A 64 21.67 2.30 0.63
CA SER A 64 22.27 0.96 0.48
C SER A 64 21.77 0.19 -0.74
N GLY A 65 20.74 0.68 -1.44
CA GLY A 65 20.24 0.11 -2.68
C GLY A 65 21.21 0.23 -3.85
N LEU A 66 20.99 -0.53 -4.91
CA LEU A 66 21.83 -0.52 -6.12
C LEU A 66 21.78 0.84 -6.82
N LEU A 67 20.58 1.40 -6.99
CA LEU A 67 20.33 2.68 -7.64
C LEU A 67 20.23 3.84 -6.63
N ARG A 68 20.17 3.54 -5.33
CA ARG A 68 20.11 4.49 -4.20
C ARG A 68 18.92 5.45 -4.29
N ARG A 69 17.83 4.98 -4.85
CA ARG A 69 16.60 5.74 -5.03
C ARG A 69 15.42 4.82 -5.17
N ILE A 70 14.27 5.27 -4.70
CA ILE A 70 12.99 4.58 -4.83
C ILE A 70 11.94 5.53 -5.40
N ALA A 71 10.87 4.98 -5.96
CA ALA A 71 9.65 5.73 -6.21
C ALA A 71 8.62 5.34 -5.16
N ILE A 72 7.87 6.31 -4.64
CA ILE A 72 6.87 6.09 -3.61
C ILE A 72 5.58 6.83 -3.95
N THR A 73 4.44 6.23 -3.64
CA THR A 73 3.13 6.89 -3.61
C THR A 73 2.44 6.60 -2.28
N TYR A 74 1.60 7.52 -1.79
CA TYR A 74 0.80 7.34 -0.60
C TYR A 74 -0.66 7.56 -0.94
N VAL A 75 -1.45 6.52 -0.83
CA VAL A 75 -2.87 6.50 -1.22
C VAL A 75 -3.71 6.04 -0.04
N GLU A 76 -4.65 6.86 0.36
CA GLU A 76 -5.67 6.50 1.34
C GLU A 76 -6.81 5.76 0.65
N TRP A 77 -7.29 4.68 1.29
CA TRP A 77 -8.37 3.86 0.76
C TRP A 77 -9.39 3.49 1.82
N ALA A 78 -10.60 3.11 1.37
CA ALA A 78 -11.66 2.55 2.21
C ALA A 78 -12.54 1.59 1.38
N GLY A 79 -13.70 2.04 0.86
CA GLY A 79 -14.58 1.25 0.00
C GLY A 79 -13.97 0.99 -1.39
N GLU A 80 -14.63 0.13 -2.15
CA GLU A 80 -14.17 -0.39 -3.46
C GLU A 80 -13.73 0.69 -4.44
N TYR A 81 -14.41 1.85 -4.44
CA TYR A 81 -14.11 2.99 -5.32
C TYR A 81 -13.68 4.24 -4.54
N SER A 82 -13.15 4.05 -3.33
CA SER A 82 -12.78 5.13 -2.42
C SER A 82 -11.27 5.13 -2.23
N GLN A 83 -10.54 5.62 -3.23
CA GLN A 83 -9.10 5.82 -3.17
C GLN A 83 -8.79 7.32 -3.34
N ARG A 84 -7.87 7.82 -2.55
CA ARG A 84 -7.46 9.23 -2.53
C ARG A 84 -5.94 9.31 -2.53
N VAL A 85 -5.37 9.79 -3.61
CA VAL A 85 -3.93 10.04 -3.72
C VAL A 85 -3.57 11.26 -2.87
N ILE A 86 -2.77 11.06 -1.84
CA ILE A 86 -2.22 12.12 -0.99
C ILE A 86 -0.86 12.56 -1.49
N VAL A 87 0.00 11.59 -1.83
CA VAL A 87 1.29 11.83 -2.47
C VAL A 87 1.28 11.05 -3.78
N PRO A 88 1.30 11.72 -4.94
CA PRO A 88 1.44 11.04 -6.23
C PRO A 88 2.82 10.37 -6.31
N TRP A 89 3.02 9.48 -7.29
CA TRP A 89 4.31 8.86 -7.52
C TRP A 89 5.42 9.89 -7.52
N THR A 90 6.36 9.75 -6.60
CA THR A 90 7.40 10.73 -6.29
C THR A 90 8.71 10.02 -6.05
N LEU A 91 9.79 10.54 -6.64
CA LEU A 91 11.16 10.08 -6.38
C LEU A 91 11.55 10.38 -4.94
N LEU A 92 12.20 9.41 -4.30
CA LEU A 92 12.76 9.55 -2.95
C LEU A 92 14.19 9.01 -2.94
N GLN A 93 15.16 9.90 -2.79
CA GLN A 93 16.60 9.61 -2.73
C GLN A 93 17.33 10.50 -1.72
N THR A 94 16.70 11.58 -1.24
CA THR A 94 17.32 12.57 -0.34
C THR A 94 16.45 12.85 0.89
N PRO A 95 17.06 13.27 2.02
CA PRO A 95 16.29 13.69 3.19
C PRO A 95 15.33 14.85 2.92
N GLN A 96 15.66 15.74 1.99
CA GLN A 96 14.81 16.87 1.60
C GLN A 96 13.54 16.41 0.90
N GLU A 97 13.63 15.41 0.01
CA GLU A 97 12.47 14.79 -0.64
C GLU A 97 11.62 14.06 0.38
N ALA A 98 12.24 13.33 1.33
CA ALA A 98 11.53 12.68 2.44
C ALA A 98 10.72 13.69 3.27
N GLN A 99 11.30 14.86 3.60
CA GLN A 99 10.60 15.93 4.31
C GLN A 99 9.44 16.51 3.50
N ALA A 100 9.60 16.68 2.19
CA ALA A 100 8.54 17.17 1.31
C ALA A 100 7.36 16.20 1.25
N ILE A 101 7.63 14.89 1.13
CA ILE A 101 6.63 13.82 1.17
C ILE A 101 5.92 13.80 2.53
N ALA A 102 6.67 13.82 3.63
CA ALA A 102 6.13 13.85 4.99
C ALA A 102 5.20 15.05 5.23
N HIS A 103 5.57 16.22 4.71
CA HIS A 103 4.73 17.42 4.77
C HIS A 103 3.43 17.23 3.98
N GLN A 104 3.45 16.62 2.80
CA GLN A 104 2.23 16.34 2.03
C GLN A 104 1.30 15.39 2.79
N ILE A 105 1.84 14.30 3.39
CA ILE A 105 1.07 13.34 4.19
C ILE A 105 0.37 14.04 5.37
N THR A 106 1.02 15.00 6.03
CA THR A 106 0.52 15.66 7.23
C THR A 106 -0.18 16.99 6.97
N ALA A 107 -0.26 17.45 5.71
CA ALA A 107 -0.85 18.76 5.37
C ALA A 107 -2.36 18.86 5.61
N ARG A 108 -3.08 17.73 5.55
CA ARG A 108 -4.53 17.66 5.74
C ARG A 108 -4.89 16.39 6.52
N PHE A 109 -5.86 16.52 7.42
CA PHE A 109 -6.48 15.40 8.12
C PHE A 109 -7.96 15.36 7.73
N ASP A 110 -8.28 14.58 6.73
CA ASP A 110 -9.66 14.40 6.29
C ASP A 110 -10.34 13.30 7.10
N GLU A 111 -11.67 13.35 7.16
CA GLU A 111 -12.48 12.35 7.84
C GLU A 111 -12.38 10.97 7.16
N GLY A 112 -12.56 9.92 7.95
CA GLY A 112 -12.60 8.54 7.47
C GLY A 112 -13.75 8.27 6.50
N LEU A 113 -13.50 7.36 5.56
CA LEU A 113 -14.45 6.91 4.55
C LEU A 113 -15.17 5.63 4.98
N ARG A 114 -16.25 5.27 4.28
CA ARG A 114 -17.07 4.08 4.64
C ARG A 114 -16.56 2.84 3.93
N ARG A 115 -16.69 1.67 4.61
CA ARG A 115 -16.34 0.33 4.12
C ARG A 115 -14.84 0.06 4.17
N THR A 116 -14.53 -1.24 3.99
CA THR A 116 -13.17 -1.76 3.94
C THR A 116 -13.06 -2.68 2.72
N SER A 117 -12.42 -2.21 1.64
CA SER A 117 -12.22 -2.98 0.43
C SER A 117 -10.73 -3.13 0.13
N ILE A 118 -10.09 -4.08 0.81
CA ILE A 118 -8.71 -4.47 0.52
C ILE A 118 -8.56 -4.86 -0.95
N SER A 119 -9.54 -5.60 -1.47
CA SER A 119 -9.56 -5.99 -2.88
C SER A 119 -9.60 -4.81 -3.83
N GLY A 120 -10.39 -3.76 -3.50
CA GLY A 120 -10.44 -2.51 -4.27
C GLY A 120 -9.11 -1.76 -4.22
N ALA A 121 -8.48 -1.70 -3.05
CA ALA A 121 -7.16 -1.08 -2.87
C ALA A 121 -6.07 -1.81 -3.69
N LEU A 122 -6.05 -3.15 -3.68
CA LEU A 122 -5.10 -3.95 -4.46
C LEU A 122 -5.29 -3.77 -5.97
N ILE A 123 -6.54 -3.74 -6.45
CA ILE A 123 -6.84 -3.54 -7.88
C ILE A 123 -6.42 -2.14 -8.32
N TYR A 124 -6.75 -1.12 -7.51
CA TYR A 124 -6.33 0.25 -7.76
C TYR A 124 -4.81 0.38 -7.80
N ALA A 125 -4.12 -0.14 -6.77
CA ALA A 125 -2.67 -0.12 -6.69
C ALA A 125 -2.02 -0.77 -7.91
N ALA A 126 -2.45 -1.98 -8.30
CA ALA A 126 -1.88 -2.68 -9.45
C ALA A 126 -2.03 -1.89 -10.77
N GLY A 127 -3.12 -1.13 -10.94
CA GLY A 127 -3.31 -0.26 -12.10
C GLY A 127 -2.50 1.04 -12.06
N ASP A 128 -2.22 1.56 -10.87
CA ASP A 128 -1.54 2.85 -10.66
C ASP A 128 -0.02 2.81 -10.92
N PHE A 129 0.56 1.60 -11.04
CA PHE A 129 1.95 1.43 -11.47
C PHE A 129 2.15 1.70 -12.96
N GLU A 130 1.12 1.60 -13.78
CA GLU A 130 1.22 1.78 -15.21
C GLU A 130 1.42 3.26 -15.58
N GLY A 131 2.49 3.57 -16.30
CA GLY A 131 2.75 4.92 -16.80
C GLY A 131 3.07 5.96 -15.73
N ASN A 132 3.52 5.54 -14.55
CA ASN A 132 3.87 6.43 -13.43
C ASN A 132 5.21 7.17 -13.62
N GLY A 133 5.96 6.86 -14.69
CA GLY A 133 7.27 7.46 -15.02
C GLY A 133 8.46 6.79 -14.34
N PHE A 134 8.24 5.64 -13.67
CA PHE A 134 9.29 4.87 -12.98
C PHE A 134 9.32 3.43 -13.46
N SER A 135 10.50 2.79 -13.33
CA SER A 135 10.73 1.38 -13.60
C SER A 135 11.51 0.76 -12.44
N GLY A 136 10.80 0.15 -11.49
CA GLY A 136 11.40 -0.46 -10.30
C GLY A 136 11.96 -1.85 -10.55
N LEU A 137 13.14 -2.14 -10.00
CA LEU A 137 13.67 -3.52 -9.95
C LEU A 137 12.71 -4.44 -9.16
N ARG A 138 11.94 -3.88 -8.22
CA ARG A 138 10.85 -4.54 -7.50
C ARG A 138 9.64 -3.61 -7.41
N ARG A 139 8.43 -4.19 -7.47
CA ARG A 139 7.17 -3.49 -7.31
C ARG A 139 6.46 -4.04 -6.06
N VAL A 140 6.24 -3.17 -5.08
CA VAL A 140 5.73 -3.54 -3.77
C VAL A 140 4.46 -2.77 -3.45
N ILE A 141 3.42 -3.48 -3.03
CA ILE A 141 2.20 -2.91 -2.46
C ILE A 141 2.24 -3.16 -0.95
N ASP A 142 2.33 -2.08 -0.18
CA ASP A 142 2.19 -2.07 1.26
C ASP A 142 0.72 -1.77 1.61
N ILE A 143 0.03 -2.72 2.23
CA ILE A 143 -1.37 -2.52 2.61
C ILE A 143 -1.54 -2.53 4.12
N SER A 144 -2.05 -1.43 4.69
CA SER A 144 -2.39 -1.31 6.10
C SER A 144 -3.90 -1.16 6.28
N GLY A 145 -4.43 -1.75 7.38
CA GLY A 145 -5.84 -1.63 7.73
C GLY A 145 -6.18 -2.34 9.03
N ASP A 146 -7.34 -1.98 9.62
CA ASP A 146 -7.82 -2.43 10.93
C ASP A 146 -8.92 -3.52 10.85
N GLY A 147 -9.27 -3.96 9.63
CA GLY A 147 -10.31 -4.95 9.42
C GLY A 147 -10.14 -5.82 8.19
N PRO A 148 -10.94 -6.90 8.08
CA PRO A 148 -10.97 -7.76 6.90
C PRO A 148 -11.71 -7.09 5.74
N ASN A 149 -11.50 -7.60 4.52
CA ASN A 149 -12.27 -7.18 3.35
C ASN A 149 -13.77 -7.40 3.58
N ASN A 150 -14.59 -6.36 3.39
CA ASN A 150 -16.03 -6.44 3.57
C ASN A 150 -16.85 -5.87 2.40
N GLN A 151 -16.15 -5.49 1.31
CA GLN A 151 -16.77 -4.97 0.09
C GLN A 151 -15.91 -5.27 -1.13
N GLY A 152 -16.53 -5.36 -2.30
CA GLY A 152 -15.87 -5.59 -3.57
C GLY A 152 -15.70 -7.08 -3.87
N ARG A 153 -14.65 -7.42 -4.60
CA ARG A 153 -14.32 -8.81 -4.94
C ARG A 153 -13.75 -9.55 -3.73
N PRO A 154 -13.84 -10.90 -3.70
CA PRO A 154 -13.05 -11.70 -2.75
C PRO A 154 -11.57 -11.29 -2.80
N VAL A 155 -10.99 -11.04 -1.63
CA VAL A 155 -9.63 -10.48 -1.50
C VAL A 155 -8.58 -11.36 -2.19
N GLU A 156 -8.72 -12.67 -2.11
CA GLU A 156 -7.78 -13.63 -2.74
C GLU A 156 -7.70 -13.44 -4.27
N ARG A 157 -8.84 -13.14 -4.92
CA ARG A 157 -8.84 -12.90 -6.37
C ARG A 157 -8.09 -11.63 -6.76
N ALA A 158 -8.20 -10.58 -5.96
CA ALA A 158 -7.45 -9.34 -6.19
C ALA A 158 -5.95 -9.54 -5.92
N ARG A 159 -5.63 -10.21 -4.81
CA ARG A 159 -4.26 -10.63 -4.48
C ARG A 159 -3.62 -11.43 -5.60
N ASP A 160 -4.26 -12.52 -6.01
CA ASP A 160 -3.70 -13.44 -7.00
C ASP A 160 -3.53 -12.76 -8.37
N ALA A 161 -4.43 -11.84 -8.74
CA ALA A 161 -4.28 -11.02 -9.95
C ALA A 161 -3.06 -10.08 -9.87
N ALA A 162 -2.81 -9.46 -8.72
CA ALA A 162 -1.62 -8.62 -8.51
C ALA A 162 -0.33 -9.47 -8.51
N LEU A 163 -0.33 -10.61 -7.82
CA LEU A 163 0.81 -11.54 -7.82
C LEU A 163 1.14 -12.04 -9.23
N GLY A 164 0.12 -12.31 -10.05
CA GLY A 164 0.27 -12.70 -11.45
C GLY A 164 0.95 -11.63 -12.33
N GLN A 165 0.96 -10.37 -11.88
CA GLN A 165 1.67 -9.26 -12.51
C GLN A 165 3.07 -9.01 -11.90
N GLY A 166 3.51 -9.85 -10.96
CA GLY A 166 4.84 -9.79 -10.34
C GLY A 166 4.94 -8.80 -9.18
N PHE A 167 3.82 -8.36 -8.58
CA PHE A 167 3.85 -7.56 -7.36
C PHE A 167 4.18 -8.40 -6.14
N VAL A 168 4.82 -7.77 -5.16
CA VAL A 168 4.92 -8.28 -3.79
C VAL A 168 3.93 -7.48 -2.94
N ILE A 169 3.11 -8.18 -2.15
CA ILE A 169 2.12 -7.55 -1.27
C ILE A 169 2.51 -7.82 0.17
N ASN A 170 2.80 -6.77 0.93
CA ASN A 170 3.08 -6.84 2.37
C ASN A 170 1.92 -6.25 3.18
N GLY A 171 1.79 -6.66 4.45
CA GLY A 171 0.68 -6.27 5.30
C GLY A 171 1.10 -5.59 6.60
N LEU A 172 0.33 -4.57 7.00
CA LEU A 172 0.40 -3.92 8.31
C LEU A 172 -1.00 -3.97 8.96
N PRO A 173 -1.44 -5.12 9.49
CA PRO A 173 -2.71 -5.19 10.21
C PRO A 173 -2.65 -4.40 11.52
N LEU A 174 -3.63 -3.52 11.71
CA LEU A 174 -3.82 -2.72 12.91
C LEU A 174 -4.73 -3.52 13.85
N MET A 175 -4.16 -4.11 14.88
CA MET A 175 -4.85 -4.95 15.87
C MET A 175 -5.06 -4.18 17.19
N THR A 176 -5.25 -2.86 17.05
CA THR A 176 -5.55 -1.99 18.19
C THR A 176 -6.97 -2.23 18.68
N GLN A 177 -7.12 -2.43 19.98
CA GLN A 177 -8.44 -2.71 20.57
C GLN A 177 -9.13 -1.39 20.92
N ASP A 178 -10.07 -0.98 20.12
CA ASP A 178 -11.02 0.09 20.42
C ASP A 178 -12.47 -0.40 20.25
N ALA A 179 -13.43 0.40 20.72
CA ALA A 179 -14.85 0.01 20.72
C ALA A 179 -15.46 -0.17 19.32
N LEU A 180 -14.86 0.40 18.27
CA LEU A 180 -15.34 0.26 16.89
C LEU A 180 -14.68 -0.94 16.20
N SER A 181 -13.42 -1.24 16.51
CA SER A 181 -12.74 -2.42 16.01
C SER A 181 -13.34 -3.73 16.58
N GLU A 182 -13.95 -3.71 17.78
CA GLU A 182 -14.70 -4.84 18.32
C GLU A 182 -15.94 -5.23 17.48
N LEU A 183 -16.54 -4.27 16.76
CA LEU A 183 -17.75 -4.51 15.94
C LEU A 183 -17.41 -4.98 14.52
N TRP A 184 -16.29 -4.53 13.95
CA TRP A 184 -15.95 -4.70 12.54
C TRP A 184 -14.60 -5.37 12.31
N GLY A 185 -13.79 -5.50 13.33
CA GLY A 185 -12.51 -6.20 13.33
C GLY A 185 -12.67 -7.69 13.63
N ILE A 186 -11.57 -8.40 13.44
CA ILE A 186 -11.43 -9.82 13.84
C ILE A 186 -10.21 -9.95 14.74
N PRO A 187 -10.25 -10.83 15.76
CA PRO A 187 -9.16 -10.92 16.75
C PRO A 187 -7.85 -11.44 16.16
N ASP A 188 -7.91 -12.17 15.06
CA ASP A 188 -6.77 -12.80 14.37
C ASP A 188 -6.50 -12.15 12.99
N LEU A 189 -6.62 -10.81 12.92
CA LEU A 189 -6.44 -10.04 11.70
C LEU A 189 -5.04 -10.27 11.06
N ASP A 190 -4.02 -10.49 11.86
CA ASP A 190 -2.69 -10.84 11.36
C ASP A 190 -2.67 -12.20 10.64
N SER A 191 -3.45 -13.17 11.11
CA SER A 191 -3.64 -14.47 10.45
C SER A 191 -4.43 -14.31 9.15
N TYR A 192 -5.47 -13.46 9.15
CA TYR A 192 -6.20 -13.09 7.93
C TYR A 192 -5.27 -12.48 6.89
N TYR A 193 -4.42 -11.52 7.28
CA TYR A 193 -3.46 -10.91 6.35
C TYR A 193 -2.48 -11.94 5.80
N ARG A 194 -1.95 -12.84 6.64
CA ARG A 194 -1.02 -13.91 6.18
C ARG A 194 -1.65 -14.87 5.19
N ASN A 195 -2.90 -15.25 5.39
CA ASN A 195 -3.55 -16.27 4.58
C ASN A 195 -4.25 -15.70 3.35
N CYS A 196 -4.79 -14.47 3.44
CA CYS A 196 -5.73 -13.95 2.45
C CYS A 196 -5.21 -12.74 1.68
N VAL A 197 -4.32 -11.91 2.28
CA VAL A 197 -3.97 -10.58 1.74
C VAL A 197 -2.59 -10.55 1.12
N ILE A 198 -1.55 -10.97 1.87
CA ILE A 198 -0.16 -10.86 1.41
C ILE A 198 0.22 -11.96 0.40
N GLY A 199 1.29 -11.71 -0.34
CA GLY A 199 1.85 -12.71 -1.25
C GLY A 199 3.02 -12.17 -2.06
N GLY A 200 3.64 -13.08 -2.81
CA GLY A 200 4.85 -12.81 -3.56
C GLY A 200 6.13 -13.19 -2.81
N PRO A 201 7.29 -13.19 -3.50
CA PRO A 201 8.57 -13.55 -2.88
C PRO A 201 8.94 -12.66 -1.71
N GLY A 202 9.18 -13.24 -0.53
CA GLY A 202 9.56 -12.50 0.66
C GLY A 202 8.45 -11.67 1.32
N ALA A 203 7.19 -11.86 0.93
CA ALA A 203 6.06 -11.16 1.53
C ALA A 203 5.94 -11.41 3.04
N PHE A 204 5.62 -10.37 3.80
CA PHE A 204 5.56 -10.45 5.26
C PHE A 204 4.44 -9.57 5.86
N VAL A 205 4.13 -9.85 7.12
CA VAL A 205 3.17 -9.10 7.93
C VAL A 205 3.88 -8.55 9.17
N ILE A 206 3.64 -7.29 9.48
CA ILE A 206 4.02 -6.68 10.76
C ILE A 206 2.74 -6.22 11.45
N PRO A 207 2.25 -6.96 12.49
CA PRO A 207 1.07 -6.54 13.24
C PRO A 207 1.40 -5.35 14.16
N VAL A 208 0.46 -4.42 14.28
CA VAL A 208 0.50 -3.29 15.20
C VAL A 208 -0.52 -3.56 16.31
N LEU A 209 -0.05 -3.78 17.54
CA LEU A 209 -0.90 -4.15 18.67
C LEU A 209 -1.38 -2.93 19.49
N ALA A 210 -0.67 -1.80 19.36
CA ALA A 210 -1.00 -0.57 20.05
C ALA A 210 -0.51 0.65 19.24
N TRP A 211 -1.23 1.75 19.34
CA TRP A 211 -0.95 2.96 18.56
C TRP A 211 0.41 3.61 18.86
N ASP A 212 0.91 3.46 20.09
CA ASP A 212 2.25 3.93 20.48
C ASP A 212 3.40 3.17 19.78
N GLN A 213 3.11 1.99 19.23
CA GLN A 213 4.06 1.18 18.45
C GLN A 213 3.99 1.48 16.94
N PHE A 214 2.99 2.22 16.48
CA PHE A 214 2.68 2.38 15.05
C PHE A 214 3.86 2.93 14.25
N ALA A 215 4.44 4.07 14.64
CA ALA A 215 5.56 4.68 13.92
C ALA A 215 6.79 3.76 13.83
N ALA A 216 7.07 3.01 14.90
CA ALA A 216 8.17 2.03 14.93
C ALA A 216 7.90 0.83 14.00
N ALA A 217 6.66 0.35 13.95
CA ALA A 217 6.24 -0.73 13.06
C ALA A 217 6.33 -0.33 11.58
N VAL A 218 5.81 0.85 11.22
CA VAL A 218 5.92 1.42 9.86
C VAL A 218 7.39 1.59 9.47
N LYS A 219 8.20 2.20 10.32
CA LYS A 219 9.63 2.37 10.05
C LYS A 219 10.34 1.04 9.79
N ARG A 220 10.09 0.03 10.65
CA ARG A 220 10.66 -1.32 10.44
C ARG A 220 10.20 -1.92 9.13
N LYS A 221 8.91 -1.78 8.80
CA LYS A 221 8.33 -2.29 7.56
C LYS A 221 8.96 -1.65 6.33
N LEU A 222 9.04 -0.31 6.29
CA LEU A 222 9.67 0.42 5.20
C LEU A 222 11.13 0.01 4.98
N VAL A 223 11.91 -0.14 6.06
CA VAL A 223 13.31 -0.60 5.97
C VAL A 223 13.40 -1.98 5.32
N LEU A 224 12.54 -2.93 5.71
CA LEU A 224 12.55 -4.28 5.14
C LEU A 224 12.13 -4.28 3.67
N GLU A 225 11.12 -3.50 3.30
CA GLU A 225 10.64 -3.37 1.92
C GLU A 225 11.68 -2.75 1.00
N ILE A 226 12.31 -1.67 1.45
CA ILE A 226 13.32 -0.94 0.67
C ILE A 226 14.58 -1.78 0.53
N ALA A 227 15.07 -2.39 1.61
CA ALA A 227 16.27 -3.21 1.59
C ALA A 227 16.07 -4.58 0.91
N GLY A 228 14.84 -5.00 0.63
CA GLY A 228 14.53 -6.33 0.10
C GLY A 228 14.90 -7.46 1.05
N LEU A 229 14.88 -7.19 2.35
CA LEU A 229 15.22 -8.15 3.39
C LEU A 229 13.96 -8.92 3.80
N GLU A 230 14.03 -10.23 3.77
CA GLU A 230 13.02 -11.06 4.38
C GLU A 230 13.18 -11.05 5.90
N PRO A 231 12.09 -10.84 6.67
CA PRO A 231 12.16 -11.09 8.11
C PRO A 231 12.56 -12.55 8.31
N ARG A 232 13.57 -12.80 9.14
CA ARG A 232 14.03 -14.16 9.44
C ARG A 232 12.87 -14.94 10.08
N LEU A 233 12.18 -15.74 9.26
CA LEU A 233 11.17 -16.67 9.75
C LEU A 233 11.90 -17.82 10.45
N ILE A 234 11.73 -17.90 11.77
CA ILE A 234 12.02 -19.13 12.51
C ILE A 234 10.90 -20.09 12.11
N GLN A 235 11.20 -21.10 11.30
CA GLN A 235 10.24 -22.16 10.98
C GLN A 235 9.83 -22.87 12.27
N ALA A 236 8.65 -22.48 12.82
CA ALA A 236 7.92 -23.35 13.71
C ALA A 236 7.38 -24.52 12.88
N GLN A 237 7.35 -25.72 13.45
CA GLN A 237 6.90 -26.94 12.78
C GLN A 237 5.55 -26.73 12.10
N PHE A 238 5.49 -26.95 10.80
CA PHE A 238 4.29 -26.80 9.99
C PHE A 238 3.30 -27.91 10.32
N THR A 239 2.26 -27.61 11.09
CA THR A 239 1.04 -28.38 11.11
C THR A 239 0.14 -27.79 10.02
N PRO A 240 -0.38 -28.59 9.07
CA PRO A 240 -1.33 -28.06 8.09
C PRO A 240 -2.51 -27.47 8.85
N ALA A 241 -2.63 -26.16 8.85
CA ALA A 241 -3.80 -25.49 9.40
C ALA A 241 -4.99 -25.74 8.45
N GLU A 242 -6.21 -25.81 9.01
CA GLU A 242 -7.41 -25.78 8.17
C GLU A 242 -7.40 -24.54 7.27
N PRO A 243 -8.00 -24.60 6.07
CA PRO A 243 -8.05 -23.45 5.18
C PRO A 243 -8.70 -22.26 5.91
N TYR A 244 -8.02 -21.10 5.88
CA TYR A 244 -8.54 -19.89 6.52
C TYR A 244 -9.75 -19.36 5.75
N ASP A 245 -10.78 -18.86 6.45
CA ASP A 245 -11.98 -18.28 5.85
C ASP A 245 -11.71 -16.84 5.38
N CYS A 246 -11.24 -16.68 4.15
CA CYS A 246 -10.95 -15.36 3.58
C CYS A 246 -12.20 -14.50 3.27
N LEU A 247 -13.42 -15.05 3.42
CA LEU A 247 -14.67 -14.32 3.27
C LEU A 247 -15.29 -13.92 4.63
N ILE A 248 -14.51 -13.98 5.71
CA ILE A 248 -15.00 -13.68 7.05
C ILE A 248 -15.57 -12.26 7.16
N GLY A 249 -14.94 -11.29 6.52
CA GLY A 249 -15.38 -9.88 6.55
C GLY A 249 -16.71 -9.65 5.83
N GLU A 250 -16.88 -10.26 4.66
CA GLU A 250 -18.14 -10.22 3.90
C GLU A 250 -19.28 -10.89 4.70
N LYS A 251 -19.03 -12.04 5.32
CA LYS A 251 -19.99 -12.74 6.17
C LYS A 251 -20.40 -11.92 7.40
N MET A 252 -19.42 -11.31 8.08
CA MET A 252 -19.68 -10.39 9.19
C MET A 252 -20.51 -9.19 8.75
N TRP A 253 -20.19 -8.62 7.60
CA TRP A 253 -20.96 -7.52 7.04
C TRP A 253 -22.42 -7.91 6.79
N GLU A 254 -22.68 -9.06 6.17
CA GLU A 254 -24.04 -9.56 5.90
C GLU A 254 -24.82 -9.79 7.20
N GLN A 255 -24.18 -10.35 8.22
CA GLN A 255 -24.80 -10.58 9.54
C GLN A 255 -25.14 -9.27 10.24
N ASN A 256 -24.20 -8.32 10.27
CA ASN A 256 -24.41 -7.04 10.95
C ASN A 256 -25.40 -6.13 10.22
N ARG A 257 -25.47 -6.19 8.89
CA ARG A 257 -26.46 -5.45 8.10
C ARG A 257 -27.88 -5.79 8.51
N ALA A 258 -28.18 -7.05 8.79
CA ALA A 258 -29.50 -7.48 9.23
C ALA A 258 -29.95 -6.83 10.56
N TYR A 259 -29.00 -6.40 11.42
CA TYR A 259 -29.30 -5.65 12.65
C TYR A 259 -29.68 -4.19 12.41
N PHE A 260 -29.18 -3.57 11.32
CA PHE A 260 -29.46 -2.16 11.00
C PHE A 260 -30.66 -1.98 10.07
N ASP A 261 -31.10 -3.04 9.39
CA ASP A 261 -32.27 -3.06 8.50
C ASP A 261 -33.56 -3.49 9.21
N ILE A 262 -33.58 -3.66 10.55
CA ILE A 262 -34.78 -3.90 11.35
C ILE A 262 -35.52 -2.56 11.50
N PRO A 263 -36.79 -2.44 11.06
CA PRO A 263 -37.57 -1.19 11.07
C PRO A 263 -37.93 -0.70 12.49
#